data_9868b2e38465abd7ee8c65e452ffa109
#
_entry.id   9868b2e38465abd7ee8c65e452ffa109
#
_cell.length_a   1.000
_cell.length_b   1.000
_cell.length_c   1.000
_cell.angle_alpha   90.00
_cell.angle_beta   90.00
_cell.angle_gamma   90.00
#
_symmetry.space_group_name_H-M   'P 1'
#
loop_
_entity.id
_entity.type
_entity.pdbx_description
1 polymer ?
#
loop_
_entity_poly.entity_id
_entity_poly.type
_entity_poly.pdbx_seq_one_letter_code
_entity_poly.pdbx_strand_id
1 'polypeptide(L)'
;MDFQRFIKNLTSDNEIIVKGSHRNLLARSKHGTKRFVKIPLKNSPELCFLVGCIISDGHLRKTKFAVTIEITDKKILSLIKKKFEKSFMLKLKTHKVRDKRLNRKMRWALKFESKAIWLLFTRVFEIPPGKKNDCVSVPQIILKTKNLECKKQFISGLFLGDGGTSGKRISFTFSNKMLCSGVKRILNQFGISSWTSEWIHKVSKKTIFNIFISSKIDINKFIINFPLTKLKLQGYLSGLKGMKKSVISC
;
A
#
# COMPACT_ATOMS: atom_id res chain seq x y z
N MET A 1 17.65 4.40 -1.95
CA MET A 1 18.43 3.94 -3.13
C MET A 1 17.62 4.24 -4.38
N ASP A 2 18.22 4.73 -5.46
CA ASP A 2 17.52 4.89 -6.74
C ASP A 2 17.47 3.57 -7.55
N PHE A 3 16.67 3.55 -8.61
CA PHE A 3 16.49 2.36 -9.44
C PHE A 3 17.76 1.95 -10.19
N GLN A 4 18.59 2.88 -10.64
CA GLN A 4 19.82 2.55 -11.39
C GLN A 4 20.83 1.83 -10.50
N ARG A 5 21.07 2.38 -9.31
CA ARG A 5 21.93 1.76 -8.30
C ARG A 5 21.38 0.40 -7.84
N PHE A 6 20.04 0.29 -7.70
CA PHE A 6 19.41 -0.98 -7.38
C PHE A 6 19.66 -2.03 -8.45
N ILE A 7 19.49 -1.70 -9.74
CA ILE A 7 19.72 -2.62 -10.85
C ILE A 7 21.17 -3.07 -10.88
N LYS A 8 22.13 -2.14 -10.74
CA LYS A 8 23.56 -2.48 -10.66
C LYS A 8 23.85 -3.47 -9.53
N ASN A 9 23.30 -3.23 -8.34
CA ASN A 9 23.46 -4.13 -7.20
C ASN A 9 22.76 -5.49 -7.42
N LEU A 10 21.61 -5.50 -8.12
CA LEU A 10 20.91 -6.73 -8.43
C LEU A 10 21.68 -7.60 -9.43
N THR A 11 22.35 -7.00 -10.41
CA THR A 11 23.18 -7.71 -11.39
C THR A 11 24.48 -8.26 -10.80
N SER A 12 25.01 -7.63 -9.74
CA SER A 12 26.19 -8.09 -9.02
C SER A 12 25.89 -9.06 -7.87
N ASP A 13 24.61 -9.34 -7.57
CA ASP A 13 24.23 -10.29 -6.51
C ASP A 13 24.42 -11.73 -6.98
N ASN A 14 25.37 -12.42 -6.37
CA ASN A 14 25.74 -13.80 -6.72
C ASN A 14 24.59 -14.83 -6.56
N GLU A 15 23.53 -14.50 -5.84
CA GLU A 15 22.36 -15.36 -5.65
C GLU A 15 21.20 -15.05 -6.62
N ILE A 16 21.38 -14.07 -7.50
CA ILE A 16 20.36 -13.65 -8.46
C ILE A 16 20.89 -13.86 -9.89
N ILE A 17 20.07 -14.46 -10.73
CA ILE A 17 20.31 -14.55 -12.17
C ILE A 17 19.47 -13.47 -12.84
N VAL A 18 20.12 -12.59 -13.59
CA VAL A 18 19.50 -11.51 -14.34
C VAL A 18 19.61 -11.79 -15.83
N LYS A 19 18.53 -11.57 -16.58
CA LYS A 19 18.46 -11.68 -18.05
C LYS A 19 17.76 -10.49 -18.65
N GLY A 20 18.08 -10.17 -19.89
CA GLY A 20 17.38 -9.13 -20.66
C GLY A 20 18.17 -7.84 -20.82
N SER A 21 17.53 -6.84 -21.41
CA SER A 21 18.10 -5.53 -21.73
C SER A 21 17.61 -4.45 -20.78
N HIS A 22 18.11 -3.22 -20.94
CA HIS A 22 17.65 -2.02 -20.23
C HIS A 22 16.15 -1.71 -20.37
N ARG A 23 15.42 -2.37 -21.27
CA ARG A 23 13.96 -2.18 -21.42
C ARG A 23 13.14 -3.28 -20.78
N ASN A 24 13.71 -4.47 -20.59
CA ASN A 24 12.97 -5.62 -20.09
C ASN A 24 13.90 -6.52 -19.24
N LEU A 25 14.10 -6.11 -17.99
CA LEU A 25 14.94 -6.83 -17.03
C LEU A 25 14.14 -7.92 -16.35
N LEU A 26 14.63 -9.15 -16.45
CA LEU A 26 14.08 -10.31 -15.76
C LEU A 26 15.08 -10.82 -14.73
N ALA A 27 14.61 -11.17 -13.54
CA ALA A 27 15.45 -11.70 -12.49
C ALA A 27 14.82 -12.92 -11.82
N ARG A 28 15.67 -13.85 -11.35
CA ARG A 28 15.25 -14.97 -10.49
C ARG A 28 16.33 -15.28 -9.47
N SER A 29 15.98 -15.92 -8.37
CA SER A 29 16.97 -16.51 -7.44
C SER A 29 17.65 -17.71 -8.06
N LYS A 30 18.92 -17.93 -7.76
CA LYS A 30 19.65 -19.18 -8.11
C LYS A 30 19.04 -20.36 -7.39
N HIS A 31 18.73 -20.19 -6.10
CA HIS A 31 18.13 -21.19 -5.23
C HIS A 31 16.64 -20.87 -4.97
N GLY A 32 15.81 -21.88 -4.84
CA GLY A 32 14.36 -21.70 -4.58
C GLY A 32 13.53 -21.61 -5.85
N THR A 33 12.61 -20.65 -5.91
CA THR A 33 11.65 -20.52 -7.02
C THR A 33 12.36 -20.20 -8.34
N LYS A 34 12.38 -21.14 -9.29
CA LYS A 34 13.05 -21.00 -10.59
C LYS A 34 12.36 -20.04 -11.58
N ARG A 35 11.35 -19.26 -11.14
CA ARG A 35 10.58 -18.37 -12.01
C ARG A 35 11.25 -17.02 -12.17
N PHE A 36 11.43 -16.60 -13.41
CA PHE A 36 11.81 -15.22 -13.71
C PHE A 36 10.66 -14.26 -13.43
N VAL A 37 10.98 -13.11 -12.85
CA VAL A 37 10.08 -11.99 -12.60
C VAL A 37 10.60 -10.76 -13.33
N LYS A 38 9.68 -9.95 -13.87
CA LYS A 38 10.03 -8.65 -14.44
C LYS A 38 10.43 -7.69 -13.33
N ILE A 39 11.54 -6.99 -13.50
CA ILE A 39 11.98 -5.95 -12.58
C ILE A 39 11.68 -4.58 -13.19
N PRO A 40 10.83 -3.76 -12.54
CA PRO A 40 10.60 -2.39 -12.97
C PRO A 40 11.89 -1.59 -12.93
N LEU A 41 12.14 -0.80 -14.00
CA LEU A 41 13.36 -0.01 -14.16
C LEU A 41 13.20 1.43 -13.66
N LYS A 42 11.97 1.85 -13.38
CA LYS A 42 11.61 3.17 -12.87
C LYS A 42 10.35 3.10 -12.03
N ASN A 43 10.13 4.14 -11.26
CA ASN A 43 8.88 4.29 -10.52
C ASN A 43 7.68 4.42 -11.46
N SER A 44 6.59 3.76 -11.12
CA SER A 44 5.34 3.81 -11.88
C SER A 44 4.13 3.94 -10.93
N PRO A 45 3.00 4.45 -11.42
CA PRO A 45 1.78 4.53 -10.61
C PRO A 45 1.36 3.17 -10.03
N GLU A 46 1.41 2.10 -10.82
CA GLU A 46 1.07 0.74 -10.38
C GLU A 46 1.98 0.27 -9.25
N LEU A 47 3.29 0.53 -9.38
CA LEU A 47 4.26 0.16 -8.36
C LEU A 47 4.05 0.94 -7.07
N CYS A 48 3.75 2.25 -7.17
CA CYS A 48 3.40 3.08 -6.01
C CYS A 48 2.14 2.59 -5.31
N PHE A 49 1.12 2.14 -6.04
CA PHE A 49 -0.06 1.51 -5.45
C PHE A 49 0.31 0.27 -4.63
N LEU A 50 1.14 -0.63 -5.19
CA LEU A 50 1.59 -1.84 -4.49
C LEU A 50 2.41 -1.51 -3.25
N VAL A 51 3.24 -0.48 -3.31
CA VAL A 51 3.99 0.03 -2.14
C VAL A 51 3.03 0.47 -1.04
N GLY A 52 1.98 1.23 -1.36
CA GLY A 52 0.94 1.62 -0.40
C GLY A 52 0.27 0.41 0.25
N CYS A 53 -0.11 -0.60 -0.54
CA CYS A 53 -0.71 -1.84 -0.04
C CYS A 53 0.25 -2.65 0.86
N ILE A 54 1.56 -2.67 0.54
CA ILE A 54 2.54 -3.38 1.37
C ILE A 54 2.77 -2.62 2.68
N ILE A 55 2.83 -1.30 2.65
CA ILE A 55 3.00 -0.48 3.86
C ILE A 55 1.81 -0.65 4.81
N SER A 56 0.58 -0.73 4.31
CA SER A 56 -0.60 -0.98 5.15
C SER A 56 -0.69 -2.45 5.59
N ASP A 57 -1.22 -3.31 4.77
CA ASP A 57 -1.57 -4.70 5.10
C ASP A 57 -0.53 -5.75 4.67
N GLY A 58 0.60 -5.31 4.09
CA GLY A 58 1.65 -6.21 3.63
C GLY A 58 2.65 -6.58 4.72
N HIS A 59 3.39 -7.65 4.48
CA HIS A 59 4.48 -8.12 5.31
C HIS A 59 5.62 -8.67 4.45
N LEU A 60 6.85 -8.19 4.69
CA LEU A 60 8.07 -8.64 4.05
C LEU A 60 8.85 -9.54 5.00
N ARG A 61 8.89 -10.84 4.74
CA ARG A 61 9.64 -11.78 5.58
C ARG A 61 11.09 -11.86 5.12
N LYS A 62 12.04 -11.82 6.07
CA LYS A 62 13.48 -12.03 5.79
C LYS A 62 13.73 -13.47 5.36
N THR A 63 13.15 -14.42 6.08
CA THR A 63 13.21 -15.83 5.71
C THR A 63 12.41 -16.07 4.45
N LYS A 64 12.98 -16.77 3.48
CA LYS A 64 12.38 -17.10 2.17
C LYS A 64 12.07 -15.89 1.27
N PHE A 65 12.48 -14.65 1.62
CA PHE A 65 12.20 -13.45 0.83
C PHE A 65 10.74 -13.36 0.38
N ALA A 66 9.82 -13.61 1.32
CA ALA A 66 8.40 -13.69 1.02
C ALA A 66 7.71 -12.34 1.15
N VAL A 67 6.82 -12.05 0.21
CA VAL A 67 5.87 -10.94 0.24
C VAL A 67 4.49 -11.52 0.54
N THR A 68 3.84 -11.01 1.58
CA THR A 68 2.49 -11.44 1.98
C THR A 68 1.61 -10.22 2.13
N ILE A 69 0.37 -10.28 1.65
CA ILE A 69 -0.68 -9.27 1.89
C ILE A 69 -1.93 -10.01 2.34
N GLU A 70 -2.52 -9.60 3.46
CA GLU A 70 -3.71 -10.23 4.02
C GLU A 70 -4.82 -9.19 4.21
N ILE A 71 -5.96 -9.39 3.55
CA ILE A 71 -7.10 -8.47 3.54
C ILE A 71 -8.39 -9.25 3.73
N THR A 72 -9.38 -8.65 4.38
CA THR A 72 -10.73 -9.23 4.56
C THR A 72 -11.57 -9.16 3.29
N ASP A 73 -11.37 -8.14 2.45
CA ASP A 73 -12.12 -7.93 1.22
C ASP A 73 -11.44 -8.65 0.04
N LYS A 74 -12.10 -9.68 -0.48
CA LYS A 74 -11.62 -10.46 -1.63
C LYS A 74 -11.51 -9.64 -2.92
N LYS A 75 -12.40 -8.64 -3.12
CA LYS A 75 -12.38 -7.79 -4.33
C LYS A 75 -11.13 -6.90 -4.34
N ILE A 76 -10.81 -6.30 -3.18
CA ILE A 76 -9.57 -5.50 -3.00
C ILE A 76 -8.34 -6.38 -3.22
N LEU A 77 -8.29 -7.58 -2.63
CA LEU A 77 -7.15 -8.49 -2.85
C LEU A 77 -7.01 -8.91 -4.32
N SER A 78 -8.13 -9.13 -5.02
CA SER A 78 -8.11 -9.45 -6.45
C SER A 78 -7.52 -8.31 -7.30
N LEU A 79 -7.84 -7.05 -6.97
CA LEU A 79 -7.23 -5.86 -7.60
C LEU A 79 -5.72 -5.80 -7.36
N ILE A 80 -5.30 -6.00 -6.11
CA ILE A 80 -3.88 -6.02 -5.74
C ILE A 80 -3.14 -7.14 -6.47
N LYS A 81 -3.71 -8.34 -6.51
CA LYS A 81 -3.18 -9.49 -7.25
C LYS A 81 -2.96 -9.15 -8.72
N LYS A 82 -3.98 -8.62 -9.41
CA LYS A 82 -3.87 -8.22 -10.84
C LYS A 82 -2.74 -7.21 -11.07
N LYS A 83 -2.59 -6.22 -10.19
CA LYS A 83 -1.50 -5.23 -10.29
C LYS A 83 -0.12 -5.86 -10.07
N PHE A 84 0.03 -6.80 -9.12
CA PHE A 84 1.27 -7.57 -8.96
C PHE A 84 1.58 -8.41 -10.20
N GLU A 85 0.61 -9.17 -10.69
CA GLU A 85 0.78 -10.03 -11.87
C GLU A 85 1.23 -9.23 -13.09
N LYS A 86 0.61 -8.04 -13.33
CA LYS A 86 0.98 -7.15 -14.42
C LYS A 86 2.37 -6.53 -14.23
N SER A 87 2.69 -6.03 -13.02
CA SER A 87 3.94 -5.32 -12.78
C SER A 87 5.17 -6.22 -12.84
N PHE A 88 5.03 -7.47 -12.43
CA PHE A 88 6.14 -8.42 -12.27
C PHE A 88 6.07 -9.64 -13.19
N MET A 89 5.08 -9.71 -14.09
CA MET A 89 4.84 -10.87 -14.97
C MET A 89 4.73 -12.19 -14.19
N LEU A 90 3.96 -12.17 -13.11
CA LEU A 90 3.72 -13.31 -12.23
C LEU A 90 2.33 -13.89 -12.45
N LYS A 91 2.17 -15.19 -12.12
CA LYS A 91 0.86 -15.80 -11.87
C LYS A 91 0.78 -16.13 -10.39
N LEU A 92 -0.16 -15.54 -9.68
CA LEU A 92 -0.29 -15.62 -8.23
C LEU A 92 -1.59 -16.34 -7.83
N LYS A 93 -1.55 -17.06 -6.70
CA LYS A 93 -2.73 -17.69 -6.10
C LYS A 93 -3.10 -16.95 -4.82
N THR A 94 -4.39 -16.86 -4.55
CA THR A 94 -4.92 -16.35 -3.29
C THR A 94 -5.35 -17.51 -2.41
N HIS A 95 -5.15 -17.38 -1.11
CA HIS A 95 -5.47 -18.40 -0.13
C HIS A 95 -6.41 -17.83 0.93
N LYS A 96 -7.32 -18.67 1.45
CA LYS A 96 -8.10 -18.34 2.65
C LYS A 96 -7.20 -18.49 3.87
N VAL A 97 -7.21 -17.51 4.75
CA VAL A 97 -6.53 -17.56 6.05
C VAL A 97 -7.58 -17.65 7.14
N ARG A 98 -7.63 -18.80 7.81
CA ARG A 98 -8.47 -18.99 9.01
C ARG A 98 -7.69 -18.47 10.22
N ASP A 99 -8.24 -17.49 10.90
CA ASP A 99 -7.75 -17.09 12.23
C ASP A 99 -8.36 -18.05 13.25
N LYS A 100 -7.51 -18.70 14.04
CA LYS A 100 -7.97 -19.61 15.10
C LYS A 100 -8.64 -18.88 16.27
N ARG A 101 -8.52 -17.56 16.35
CA ARG A 101 -9.13 -16.73 17.38
C ARG A 101 -10.62 -16.55 17.10
N LEU A 102 -11.44 -16.81 18.11
CA LEU A 102 -12.89 -16.61 18.08
C LEU A 102 -13.25 -15.17 17.60
N ASN A 103 -14.28 -15.05 16.80
CA ASN A 103 -14.86 -13.78 16.31
C ASN A 103 -14.02 -12.95 15.34
N ARG A 104 -12.97 -13.50 14.69
CA ARG A 104 -12.29 -12.77 13.61
C ARG A 104 -12.87 -13.07 12.24
N LYS A 105 -13.06 -12.00 11.45
CA LYS A 105 -13.48 -12.11 10.04
C LYS A 105 -12.46 -12.94 9.25
N MET A 106 -12.96 -13.79 8.38
CA MET A 106 -12.14 -14.52 7.40
C MET A 106 -11.29 -13.53 6.60
N ARG A 107 -10.00 -13.87 6.41
CA ARG A 107 -9.08 -13.09 5.60
C ARG A 107 -8.66 -13.88 4.36
N TRP A 108 -8.26 -13.13 3.35
CA TRP A 108 -7.67 -13.65 2.13
C TRP A 108 -6.22 -13.21 2.07
N ALA A 109 -5.32 -14.10 1.69
CA ALA A 109 -3.90 -13.81 1.58
C ALA A 109 -3.42 -13.97 0.14
N LEU A 110 -2.55 -13.07 -0.26
CA LEU A 110 -1.64 -13.19 -1.39
C LEU A 110 -0.24 -13.40 -0.83
N LYS A 111 0.39 -14.52 -1.17
CA LYS A 111 1.73 -14.85 -0.71
C LYS A 111 2.56 -15.38 -1.85
N PHE A 112 3.78 -14.87 -2.01
CA PHE A 112 4.75 -15.38 -2.97
C PHE A 112 6.18 -15.10 -2.50
N GLU A 113 7.14 -15.82 -3.06
CA GLU A 113 8.55 -15.74 -2.74
C GLU A 113 9.33 -15.25 -3.96
N SER A 114 10.11 -14.17 -3.78
CA SER A 114 11.01 -13.64 -4.81
C SER A 114 12.04 -12.71 -4.16
N LYS A 115 13.29 -13.11 -4.14
CA LYS A 115 14.39 -12.29 -3.60
C LYS A 115 14.48 -10.95 -4.33
N ALA A 116 14.38 -10.96 -5.66
CA ALA A 116 14.49 -9.74 -6.46
C ALA A 116 13.36 -8.72 -6.16
N ILE A 117 12.09 -9.17 -6.06
CA ILE A 117 10.96 -8.29 -5.69
C ILE A 117 11.09 -7.85 -4.23
N TRP A 118 11.48 -8.73 -3.34
CA TRP A 118 11.69 -8.41 -1.93
C TRP A 118 12.78 -7.33 -1.76
N LEU A 119 13.91 -7.46 -2.49
CA LEU A 119 14.98 -6.46 -2.52
C LEU A 119 14.50 -5.12 -3.09
N LEU A 120 13.65 -5.13 -4.14
CA LEU A 120 13.06 -3.91 -4.67
C LEU A 120 12.29 -3.15 -3.58
N PHE A 121 11.41 -3.82 -2.86
CA PHE A 121 10.62 -3.18 -1.81
C PHE A 121 11.46 -2.73 -0.61
N THR A 122 12.47 -3.50 -0.22
CA THR A 122 13.30 -3.17 0.94
C THR A 122 14.39 -2.15 0.64
N ARG A 123 14.96 -2.14 -0.57
CA ARG A 123 16.10 -1.27 -0.91
C ARG A 123 15.70 0.01 -1.62
N VAL A 124 14.77 -0.05 -2.58
CA VAL A 124 14.32 1.12 -3.33
C VAL A 124 13.22 1.87 -2.58
N PHE A 125 12.24 1.13 -2.04
CA PHE A 125 11.13 1.73 -1.30
C PHE A 125 11.33 1.76 0.20
N GLU A 126 12.48 1.28 0.69
CA GLU A 126 12.90 1.39 2.10
C GLU A 126 11.87 0.81 3.08
N ILE A 127 11.07 -0.18 2.63
CA ILE A 127 10.10 -0.84 3.48
C ILE A 127 10.83 -1.84 4.39
N PRO A 128 10.80 -1.65 5.71
CA PRO A 128 11.50 -2.54 6.63
C PRO A 128 10.91 -3.95 6.62
N PRO A 129 11.75 -5.00 6.56
CA PRO A 129 11.28 -6.37 6.70
C PRO A 129 10.93 -6.70 8.15
N GLY A 130 9.96 -7.57 8.36
CA GLY A 130 9.50 -7.96 9.70
C GLY A 130 8.50 -6.97 10.29
N LYS A 131 8.67 -6.61 11.57
CA LYS A 131 7.80 -5.61 12.23
C LYS A 131 8.10 -4.23 11.66
N LYS A 132 7.16 -3.68 10.90
CA LYS A 132 7.30 -2.38 10.22
C LYS A 132 6.68 -1.20 10.99
N ASN A 133 5.83 -1.48 11.99
CA ASN A 133 4.95 -0.51 12.60
C ASN A 133 5.66 0.72 13.19
N ASP A 134 6.87 0.54 13.71
CA ASP A 134 7.56 1.59 14.46
C ASP A 134 8.58 2.38 13.60
N CYS A 135 8.90 1.90 12.38
CA CYS A 135 9.98 2.46 11.55
C CYS A 135 9.58 2.73 10.09
N VAL A 136 8.35 2.40 9.67
CA VAL A 136 7.91 2.64 8.30
C VAL A 136 7.58 4.11 8.08
N SER A 137 8.00 4.67 6.95
CA SER A 137 7.63 6.02 6.52
C SER A 137 7.17 5.98 5.06
N VAL A 138 6.67 7.12 4.56
CA VAL A 138 6.46 7.26 3.12
C VAL A 138 7.83 7.23 2.43
N PRO A 139 8.07 6.31 1.48
CA PRO A 139 9.36 6.21 0.79
C PRO A 139 9.79 7.53 0.15
N GLN A 140 11.08 7.87 0.29
CA GLN A 140 11.61 9.14 -0.22
C GLN A 140 11.40 9.29 -1.74
N ILE A 141 11.49 8.19 -2.48
CA ILE A 141 11.25 8.18 -3.94
C ILE A 141 9.80 8.58 -4.29
N ILE A 142 8.83 8.31 -3.39
CA ILE A 142 7.42 8.73 -3.56
C ILE A 142 7.23 10.18 -3.12
N LEU A 143 7.84 10.60 -2.03
CA LEU A 143 7.76 11.99 -1.56
C LEU A 143 8.35 12.98 -2.56
N LYS A 144 9.51 12.63 -3.14
CA LYS A 144 10.27 13.50 -4.06
C LYS A 144 9.79 13.47 -5.52
N THR A 145 9.00 12.46 -5.91
CA THR A 145 8.53 12.40 -7.32
C THR A 145 7.65 13.58 -7.67
N LYS A 146 7.89 14.16 -8.87
CA LYS A 146 7.01 15.16 -9.48
C LYS A 146 5.74 14.53 -10.09
N ASN A 147 5.72 13.21 -10.31
CA ASN A 147 4.57 12.51 -10.87
C ASN A 147 3.46 12.38 -9.82
N LEU A 148 2.44 13.22 -9.95
CA LEU A 148 1.28 13.23 -9.05
C LEU A 148 0.49 11.92 -9.10
N GLU A 149 0.46 11.24 -10.25
CA GLU A 149 -0.25 9.96 -10.35
C GLU A 149 0.41 8.88 -9.50
N CYS A 150 1.73 8.87 -9.37
CA CYS A 150 2.42 7.99 -8.42
C CYS A 150 1.98 8.25 -6.97
N LYS A 151 1.83 9.51 -6.58
CA LYS A 151 1.35 9.88 -5.24
C LYS A 151 -0.11 9.50 -5.02
N LYS A 152 -0.98 9.70 -6.03
CA LYS A 152 -2.39 9.28 -6.01
C LYS A 152 -2.52 7.78 -5.79
N GLN A 153 -1.79 7.01 -6.57
CA GLN A 153 -1.82 5.56 -6.48
C GLN A 153 -1.25 5.04 -5.16
N PHE A 154 -0.19 5.65 -4.64
CA PHE A 154 0.34 5.33 -3.31
C PHE A 154 -0.71 5.54 -2.21
N ILE A 155 -1.33 6.72 -2.15
CA ILE A 155 -2.38 7.01 -1.16
C ILE A 155 -3.57 6.06 -1.33
N SER A 156 -3.97 5.75 -2.57
CA SER A 156 -5.05 4.80 -2.83
C SER A 156 -4.73 3.41 -2.28
N GLY A 157 -3.52 2.89 -2.55
CA GLY A 157 -3.07 1.60 -2.03
C GLY A 157 -3.01 1.56 -0.50
N LEU A 158 -2.48 2.62 0.10
CA LEU A 158 -2.40 2.75 1.56
C LEU A 158 -3.79 2.83 2.21
N PHE A 159 -4.72 3.57 1.60
CA PHE A 159 -6.08 3.72 2.10
C PHE A 159 -6.87 2.40 2.07
N LEU A 160 -6.68 1.57 1.08
CA LEU A 160 -7.36 0.27 1.01
C LEU A 160 -7.03 -0.64 2.20
N GLY A 161 -5.87 -0.49 2.83
CA GLY A 161 -5.54 -1.16 4.10
C GLY A 161 -5.93 -0.30 5.33
N ASP A 162 -5.17 0.75 5.59
CA ASP A 162 -5.23 1.56 6.82
C ASP A 162 -6.26 2.70 6.80
N GLY A 163 -6.94 2.94 5.69
CA GLY A 163 -7.99 3.95 5.58
C GLY A 163 -9.34 3.46 6.04
N GLY A 164 -10.23 4.40 6.32
CA GLY A 164 -11.61 4.10 6.73
C GLY A 164 -12.46 5.34 6.86
N THR A 165 -13.58 5.17 7.54
CA THR A 165 -14.48 6.27 7.92
C THR A 165 -14.69 6.28 9.42
N SER A 166 -14.82 7.46 10.00
CA SER A 166 -15.16 7.69 11.40
C SER A 166 -16.28 8.74 11.47
N GLY A 167 -17.51 8.27 11.64
CA GLY A 167 -18.70 9.12 11.47
C GLY A 167 -18.75 9.72 10.06
N LYS A 168 -18.84 11.05 9.96
CA LYS A 168 -18.88 11.79 8.69
C LYS A 168 -17.48 12.12 8.12
N ARG A 169 -16.40 11.50 8.60
CA ARG A 169 -15.02 11.83 8.27
C ARG A 169 -14.36 10.66 7.53
N ILE A 170 -13.46 10.98 6.61
CA ILE A 170 -12.49 10.00 6.09
C ILE A 170 -11.31 9.98 7.05
N SER A 171 -10.78 8.80 7.36
CA SER A 171 -9.69 8.65 8.30
C SER A 171 -8.60 7.70 7.80
N PHE A 172 -7.38 7.93 8.27
CA PHE A 172 -6.28 6.97 8.25
C PHE A 172 -5.82 6.75 9.68
N THR A 173 -5.39 5.54 9.99
CA THR A 173 -4.91 5.16 11.33
C THR A 173 -3.55 4.50 11.22
N PHE A 174 -2.55 5.07 11.90
CA PHE A 174 -1.16 4.61 11.84
C PHE A 174 -0.59 4.41 13.25
N SER A 175 0.35 3.49 13.38
CA SER A 175 1.18 3.34 14.60
C SER A 175 2.50 4.12 14.51
N ASN A 176 2.71 4.92 13.47
CA ASN A 176 3.96 5.64 13.21
C ASN A 176 3.72 7.10 12.81
N LYS A 177 4.35 8.02 13.54
CA LYS A 177 4.24 9.46 13.31
C LYS A 177 4.85 9.89 11.96
N MET A 178 5.96 9.28 11.54
CA MET A 178 6.61 9.63 10.28
C MET A 178 5.75 9.29 9.07
N LEU A 179 5.08 8.11 9.09
CA LEU A 179 4.13 7.73 8.05
C LEU A 179 2.95 8.69 8.01
N CYS A 180 2.38 9.00 9.17
CA CYS A 180 1.29 9.98 9.32
C CYS A 180 1.65 11.34 8.70
N SER A 181 2.80 11.90 9.09
CA SER A 181 3.30 13.19 8.59
C SER A 181 3.53 13.17 7.07
N GLY A 182 4.12 12.08 6.55
CA GLY A 182 4.35 11.91 5.12
C GLY A 182 3.05 11.85 4.30
N VAL A 183 2.04 11.14 4.80
CA VAL A 183 0.70 11.07 4.17
C VAL A 183 0.03 12.44 4.18
N LYS A 184 0.04 13.14 5.33
CA LYS A 184 -0.49 14.51 5.44
C LYS A 184 0.16 15.47 4.44
N ARG A 185 1.50 15.38 4.29
CA ARG A 185 2.23 16.18 3.30
C ARG A 185 1.76 15.91 1.87
N ILE A 186 1.49 14.64 1.52
CA ILE A 186 0.95 14.31 0.19
C ILE A 186 -0.47 14.86 0.03
N LEU A 187 -1.36 14.69 1.01
CA LEU A 187 -2.73 15.21 0.95
C LEU A 187 -2.75 16.74 0.72
N ASN A 188 -1.88 17.47 1.41
CA ASN A 188 -1.73 18.92 1.23
C ASN A 188 -1.34 19.30 -0.21
N GLN A 189 -0.53 18.47 -0.90
CA GLN A 189 -0.17 18.71 -2.32
C GLN A 189 -1.36 18.59 -3.27
N PHE A 190 -2.44 17.93 -2.84
CA PHE A 190 -3.71 17.86 -3.56
C PHE A 190 -4.73 18.90 -3.07
N GLY A 191 -4.30 19.86 -2.24
CA GLY A 191 -5.16 20.88 -1.68
C GLY A 191 -6.25 20.31 -0.75
N ILE A 192 -5.94 19.20 -0.05
CA ILE A 192 -6.84 18.53 0.89
C ILE A 192 -6.38 18.86 2.29
N SER A 193 -7.19 19.65 2.99
CA SER A 193 -6.97 19.97 4.39
C SER A 193 -7.31 18.78 5.28
N SER A 194 -6.44 18.49 6.23
CA SER A 194 -6.63 17.41 7.18
C SER A 194 -6.04 17.77 8.54
N TRP A 195 -6.61 17.26 9.60
CA TRP A 195 -6.06 17.39 10.94
C TRP A 195 -5.60 16.03 11.47
N THR A 196 -4.74 16.06 12.47
CA THR A 196 -4.17 14.86 13.08
C THR A 196 -4.54 14.80 14.54
N SER A 197 -4.79 13.58 15.04
CA SER A 197 -4.86 13.31 16.47
C SER A 197 -3.91 12.17 16.84
N GLU A 198 -3.46 12.17 18.08
CA GLU A 198 -2.74 11.03 18.63
C GLU A 198 -3.40 10.61 19.95
N TRP A 199 -3.34 9.32 20.22
CA TRP A 199 -3.83 8.73 21.46
C TRP A 199 -3.12 7.43 21.78
N ILE A 200 -3.12 7.03 23.05
CA ILE A 200 -2.49 5.80 23.50
C ILE A 200 -3.53 4.68 23.53
N HIS A 201 -3.26 3.62 22.77
CA HIS A 201 -4.15 2.45 22.77
C HIS A 201 -4.08 1.74 24.13
N LYS A 202 -5.24 1.63 24.83
CA LYS A 202 -5.32 1.19 26.24
C LYS A 202 -4.64 -0.17 26.50
N VAL A 203 -4.84 -1.14 25.60
CA VAL A 203 -4.32 -2.50 25.76
C VAL A 203 -2.85 -2.62 25.33
N SER A 204 -2.49 -2.16 24.15
CA SER A 204 -1.14 -2.32 23.60
C SER A 204 -0.15 -1.27 24.05
N LYS A 205 -0.61 -0.21 24.75
CA LYS A 205 0.18 0.95 25.19
C LYS A 205 0.93 1.66 24.05
N LYS A 206 0.52 1.41 22.80
CA LYS A 206 1.10 2.05 21.61
C LYS A 206 0.42 3.36 21.31
N THR A 207 1.21 4.35 20.90
CA THR A 207 0.67 5.60 20.35
C THR A 207 0.11 5.35 18.95
N ILE A 208 -1.10 5.81 18.72
CA ILE A 208 -1.82 5.73 17.45
C ILE A 208 -1.97 7.14 16.91
N PHE A 209 -1.67 7.29 15.64
CA PHE A 209 -1.75 8.56 14.91
C PHE A 209 -2.87 8.46 13.88
N ASN A 210 -3.82 9.38 13.93
CA ASN A 210 -4.90 9.44 12.96
C ASN A 210 -4.77 10.71 12.10
N ILE A 211 -5.17 10.59 10.83
CA ILE A 211 -5.47 11.71 9.95
C ILE A 211 -6.97 11.71 9.70
N PHE A 212 -7.61 12.86 9.82
CA PHE A 212 -9.01 13.03 9.52
C PHE A 212 -9.23 14.12 8.45
N ILE A 213 -10.09 13.80 7.49
CA ILE A 213 -10.58 14.70 6.47
C ILE A 213 -12.08 14.87 6.78
N SER A 214 -12.51 16.06 7.20
CA SER A 214 -13.85 16.29 7.75
C SER A 214 -14.69 17.28 6.94
N SER A 215 -14.06 18.25 6.26
CA SER A 215 -14.81 19.19 5.45
C SER A 215 -15.40 18.50 4.22
N LYS A 216 -16.64 18.85 3.85
CA LYS A 216 -17.33 18.29 2.67
C LYS A 216 -16.53 18.56 1.38
N ILE A 217 -15.89 19.72 1.28
CA ILE A 217 -15.05 20.11 0.13
C ILE A 217 -13.85 19.17 0.04
N ASP A 218 -13.12 18.95 1.13
CA ASP A 218 -11.91 18.12 1.16
C ASP A 218 -12.22 16.63 0.97
N ILE A 219 -13.36 16.15 1.50
CA ILE A 219 -13.87 14.80 1.25
C ILE A 219 -14.14 14.61 -0.25
N ASN A 220 -14.78 15.57 -0.92
CA ASN A 220 -15.02 15.50 -2.35
C ASN A 220 -13.69 15.53 -3.15
N LYS A 221 -12.75 16.43 -2.79
CA LYS A 221 -11.42 16.45 -3.38
C LYS A 221 -10.71 15.11 -3.22
N PHE A 222 -10.80 14.48 -2.04
CA PHE A 222 -10.21 13.18 -1.76
C PHE A 222 -10.80 12.10 -2.67
N ILE A 223 -12.12 12.01 -2.78
CA ILE A 223 -12.80 11.00 -3.61
C ILE A 223 -12.48 11.16 -5.10
N ILE A 224 -12.36 12.40 -5.58
CA ILE A 224 -12.01 12.71 -6.98
C ILE A 224 -10.56 12.34 -7.26
N ASN A 225 -9.63 12.74 -6.41
CA ASN A 225 -8.20 12.50 -6.61
C ASN A 225 -7.79 11.04 -6.38
N PHE A 226 -8.50 10.31 -5.53
CA PHE A 226 -8.17 8.93 -5.16
C PHE A 226 -9.33 7.96 -5.46
N PRO A 227 -9.71 7.76 -6.73
CA PRO A 227 -10.95 7.05 -7.10
C PRO A 227 -10.99 5.59 -6.65
N LEU A 228 -9.85 4.92 -6.51
CA LEU A 228 -9.79 3.53 -6.02
C LEU A 228 -10.25 3.38 -4.55
N THR A 229 -10.20 4.45 -3.77
CA THR A 229 -10.67 4.45 -2.38
C THR A 229 -12.18 4.23 -2.27
N LYS A 230 -12.94 4.52 -3.35
CA LYS A 230 -14.39 4.26 -3.44
C LYS A 230 -14.73 2.79 -3.16
N LEU A 231 -13.83 1.85 -3.46
CA LEU A 231 -14.03 0.44 -3.16
C LEU A 231 -14.26 0.19 -1.65
N LYS A 232 -13.57 0.94 -0.80
CA LYS A 232 -13.71 0.84 0.66
C LYS A 232 -14.76 1.80 1.23
N LEU A 233 -15.10 2.85 0.49
CA LEU A 233 -16.03 3.89 0.91
C LEU A 233 -17.48 3.66 0.45
N GLN A 234 -17.82 2.53 -0.19
CA GLN A 234 -19.15 2.31 -0.79
C GLN A 234 -20.30 2.53 0.19
N GLY A 235 -20.24 1.96 1.40
CA GLY A 235 -21.26 2.14 2.43
C GLY A 235 -21.38 3.58 2.95
N TYR A 236 -20.26 4.27 3.06
CA TYR A 236 -20.20 5.69 3.43
C TYR A 236 -20.84 6.60 2.37
N LEU A 237 -20.52 6.35 1.09
CA LEU A 237 -21.04 7.14 -0.03
C LEU A 237 -22.55 6.96 -0.24
N SER A 238 -23.10 5.75 0.02
CA SER A 238 -24.53 5.52 -0.03
C SER A 238 -25.26 6.27 1.10
N GLY A 239 -24.68 6.30 2.30
CA GLY A 239 -25.22 7.09 3.42
C GLY A 239 -25.27 8.61 3.16
N LEU A 240 -24.24 9.16 2.48
CA LEU A 240 -24.23 10.58 2.10
C LEU A 240 -25.30 10.92 1.03
N LYS A 241 -25.61 10.00 0.12
CA LYS A 241 -26.68 10.17 -0.88
C LYS A 241 -28.09 10.13 -0.27
N GLY A 242 -28.28 9.31 0.75
CA GLY A 242 -29.55 9.25 1.51
C GLY A 242 -29.89 10.57 2.21
N MET A 243 -28.89 11.30 2.71
CA MET A 243 -29.10 12.61 3.35
C MET A 243 -29.54 13.72 2.38
N LYS A 244 -29.26 13.62 1.07
CA LYS A 244 -29.73 14.59 0.09
C LYS A 244 -31.23 14.48 -0.20
N LYS A 245 -31.84 13.31 0.01
CA LYS A 245 -33.29 13.10 -0.22
C LYS A 245 -34.16 13.62 0.94
N SER A 246 -33.62 13.70 2.15
CA SER A 246 -34.36 14.16 3.32
C SER A 246 -34.37 15.70 3.53
N VAL A 247 -33.61 16.46 2.75
CA VAL A 247 -33.48 17.93 2.86
C VAL A 247 -34.28 18.66 1.76
N ILE A 248 -34.95 17.95 0.85
CA ILE A 248 -35.73 18.53 -0.24
C ILE A 248 -37.25 18.37 0.01
N SER A 249 -37.63 17.86 1.17
CA SER A 249 -39.04 17.78 1.58
C SER A 249 -39.28 18.56 2.90
N CYS A 250 -39.01 19.86 2.85
CA CYS A 250 -39.57 20.88 3.75
C CYS A 250 -39.77 22.17 2.95
#